data_b63561d77eae9f9835cf80ed270c7226
#
_entry.id   b63561d77eae9f9835cf80ed270c7226
#
_cell.length_a   1.000
_cell.length_b   1.000
_cell.length_c   1.000
_cell.angle_alpha   90.00
_cell.angle_beta   90.00
_cell.angle_gamma   90.00
#
_symmetry.space_group_name_H-M   'P 1'
#
loop_
_entity.id
_entity.type
_entity.pdbx_description
1 polymer ?
#
loop_
_entity_poly.entity_id
_entity_poly.type
_entity_poly.pdbx_seq_one_letter_code
_entity_poly.pdbx_strand_id
1 'polypeptide(L)'
;MMTKHEEIQKGVIFPAGEKNEAYAQVFTGQSYLNMLVNDPEVSVGVGNVTFEPGCRNHWHVHTDGYQILLVTGGEGWYQEEGKPARRLRAGDVVVTHKGIKHWHGATKDSWFEHLAITSGNSEFLEPVTDEVYEGLENQ
;
A
#
# COMPACT_ATOMS: atom_id res chain seq x y z
N MET A 1 11.61 23.66 8.45
CA MET A 1 10.89 22.95 7.37
C MET A 1 11.26 21.48 7.40
N MET A 2 10.27 20.61 7.28
CA MET A 2 10.50 19.18 7.25
C MET A 2 11.03 18.72 5.90
N THR A 3 11.91 17.72 5.91
CA THR A 3 12.30 17.02 4.69
C THR A 3 11.11 16.19 4.17
N LYS A 4 11.18 15.79 2.92
CA LYS A 4 10.16 14.89 2.33
C LYS A 4 10.04 13.61 3.14
N HIS A 5 11.16 13.05 3.59
CA HIS A 5 11.20 11.85 4.41
C HIS A 5 10.45 12.04 5.74
N GLU A 6 10.70 13.18 6.42
CA GLU A 6 10.05 13.48 7.69
C GLU A 6 8.55 13.70 7.52
N GLU A 7 8.14 14.34 6.41
CA GLU A 7 6.73 14.53 6.09
C GLU A 7 6.01 13.19 5.94
N ILE A 8 6.60 12.25 5.21
CA ILE A 8 5.99 10.95 4.99
C ILE A 8 5.92 10.15 6.29
N GLN A 9 6.97 10.20 7.11
CA GLN A 9 7.00 9.49 8.38
C GLN A 9 5.90 9.97 9.34
N LYS A 10 5.53 11.25 9.26
CA LYS A 10 4.45 11.83 10.08
C LYS A 10 3.08 11.72 9.42
N GLY A 11 3.04 11.37 8.14
CA GLY A 11 1.85 11.43 7.30
C GLY A 11 1.80 12.75 6.56
N VAL A 12 1.63 12.71 5.24
CA VAL A 12 1.67 13.92 4.40
C VAL A 12 0.42 14.76 4.57
N ILE A 13 -0.74 14.11 4.60
CA ILE A 13 -2.05 14.78 4.70
C ILE A 13 -2.76 14.34 5.97
N PHE A 14 -2.81 13.05 6.22
CA PHE A 14 -3.38 12.45 7.41
C PHE A 14 -2.24 11.84 8.24
N PRO A 15 -2.37 11.80 9.59
CA PRO A 15 -1.35 11.16 10.40
C PRO A 15 -1.10 9.72 9.97
N ALA A 16 0.14 9.28 10.04
CA ALA A 16 0.51 7.91 9.69
C ALA A 16 -0.13 6.88 10.64
N GLY A 17 -0.31 7.28 11.88
CA GLY A 17 -0.89 6.39 12.89
C GLY A 17 0.15 5.48 13.53
N GLU A 18 -0.33 4.41 14.12
CA GLU A 18 0.49 3.46 14.84
C GLU A 18 1.13 2.45 13.89
N LYS A 19 2.19 1.78 14.38
CA LYS A 19 2.76 0.64 13.66
C LYS A 19 1.65 -0.36 13.35
N ASN A 20 1.67 -0.87 12.13
CA ASN A 20 0.64 -1.78 11.64
C ASN A 20 0.89 -3.19 12.16
N GLU A 21 0.60 -3.43 13.43
CA GLU A 21 0.84 -4.72 14.06
C GLU A 21 -0.20 -5.76 13.69
N ALA A 22 -1.45 -5.32 13.47
CA ALA A 22 -2.55 -6.22 13.14
C ALA A 22 -2.30 -7.00 11.83
N TYR A 23 -1.63 -6.37 10.86
CA TYR A 23 -1.34 -6.97 9.56
C TYR A 23 0.15 -7.24 9.35
N ALA A 24 0.96 -7.18 10.41
CA ALA A 24 2.42 -7.33 10.28
C ALA A 24 2.82 -8.63 9.58
N GLN A 25 2.04 -9.70 9.75
CA GLN A 25 2.33 -11.01 9.16
C GLN A 25 2.16 -11.04 7.63
N VAL A 26 1.45 -10.07 7.06
CA VAL A 26 1.20 -10.01 5.62
C VAL A 26 1.90 -8.83 4.96
N PHE A 27 2.91 -8.28 5.65
CA PHE A 27 3.82 -7.26 5.13
C PHE A 27 5.25 -7.72 5.31
N THR A 28 6.11 -7.36 4.37
CA THR A 28 7.56 -7.44 4.52
C THR A 28 8.06 -6.04 4.84
N GLY A 29 8.71 -5.86 5.99
CA GLY A 29 9.13 -4.54 6.46
C GLY A 29 8.08 -3.88 7.34
N GLN A 30 8.35 -2.64 7.74
CA GLN A 30 7.48 -1.91 8.67
C GLN A 30 6.52 -0.98 7.93
N SER A 31 5.24 -1.11 8.25
CA SER A 31 4.20 -0.19 7.80
C SER A 31 3.47 0.43 8.98
N TYR A 32 2.66 1.44 8.68
CA TYR A 32 1.82 2.15 9.64
C TYR A 32 0.42 2.22 9.07
N LEU A 33 -0.58 2.13 9.94
CA LEU A 33 -1.98 2.15 9.52
C LEU A 33 -2.77 3.11 10.39
N ASN A 34 -3.52 3.97 9.74
CA ASN A 34 -4.47 4.86 10.41
C ASN A 34 -5.82 4.69 9.72
N MET A 35 -6.76 4.01 10.38
CA MET A 35 -8.10 3.84 9.82
C MET A 35 -8.88 5.14 9.97
N LEU A 36 -9.19 5.76 8.84
CA LEU A 36 -9.94 7.00 8.78
C LEU A 36 -11.44 6.76 8.76
N VAL A 37 -11.88 5.72 8.07
CA VAL A 37 -13.29 5.29 8.07
C VAL A 37 -13.33 3.80 8.37
N ASN A 38 -13.98 3.47 9.48
CA ASN A 38 -14.20 2.09 9.91
C ASN A 38 -15.58 2.05 10.58
N ASP A 39 -16.60 2.35 9.78
CA ASP A 39 -17.97 2.51 10.23
C ASP A 39 -18.81 1.36 9.68
N PRO A 40 -19.47 0.55 10.55
CA PRO A 40 -20.25 -0.60 10.08
C PRO A 40 -21.39 -0.25 9.12
N GLU A 41 -21.85 1.01 9.14
CA GLU A 41 -22.91 1.47 8.25
C GLU A 41 -22.41 1.97 6.89
N VAL A 42 -21.08 2.03 6.73
CA VAL A 42 -20.44 2.48 5.48
C VAL A 42 -19.85 1.26 4.79
N SER A 43 -20.13 1.11 3.50
CA SER A 43 -19.77 -0.08 2.73
C SER A 43 -18.27 -0.18 2.39
N VAL A 44 -17.50 0.88 2.65
CA VAL A 44 -16.06 0.88 2.41
C VAL A 44 -15.31 1.26 3.68
N GLY A 45 -14.12 0.68 3.84
CA GLY A 45 -13.14 1.16 4.79
C GLY A 45 -12.17 2.11 4.10
N VAL A 46 -11.68 3.12 4.81
CA VAL A 46 -10.65 4.02 4.29
C VAL A 46 -9.50 4.02 5.28
N GLY A 47 -8.34 3.55 4.84
CA GLY A 47 -7.14 3.54 5.66
C GLY A 47 -6.06 4.40 5.03
N ASN A 48 -5.31 5.11 5.87
CA ASN A 48 -4.08 5.75 5.45
C ASN A 48 -2.95 4.78 5.77
N VAL A 49 -2.26 4.30 4.73
CA VAL A 49 -1.21 3.29 4.86
C VAL A 49 0.11 3.93 4.49
N THR A 50 1.08 3.82 5.40
CA THR A 50 2.42 4.38 5.21
C THR A 50 3.43 3.25 5.29
N PHE A 51 4.33 3.19 4.32
CA PHE A 51 5.33 2.15 4.17
C PHE A 51 6.72 2.75 4.33
N GLU A 52 7.55 2.15 5.18
CA GLU A 52 8.98 2.49 5.21
C GLU A 52 9.66 2.03 3.92
N PRO A 53 10.82 2.61 3.56
CA PRO A 53 11.54 2.16 2.36
C PRO A 53 11.72 0.63 2.35
N GLY A 54 11.41 0.01 1.22
CA GLY A 54 11.52 -1.44 1.06
C GLY A 54 10.32 -2.22 1.55
N CYS A 55 9.42 -1.61 2.30
CA CYS A 55 8.23 -2.29 2.83
C CYS A 55 7.20 -2.52 1.73
N ARG A 56 6.63 -3.72 1.70
CA ARG A 56 5.57 -4.09 0.76
C ARG A 56 4.65 -5.10 1.41
N ASN A 57 3.39 -5.12 0.97
CA ASN A 57 2.48 -6.17 1.42
C ASN A 57 2.68 -7.44 0.58
N HIS A 58 2.08 -8.53 1.04
CA HIS A 58 2.06 -9.78 0.29
C HIS A 58 1.16 -9.64 -0.92
N TRP A 59 1.32 -10.54 -1.89
CA TRP A 59 0.33 -10.74 -2.94
C TRP A 59 -1.01 -10.96 -2.27
N HIS A 60 -2.06 -10.34 -2.80
CA HIS A 60 -3.40 -10.51 -2.25
C HIS A 60 -4.46 -10.23 -3.30
N VAL A 61 -5.69 -10.64 -2.98
CA VAL A 61 -6.86 -10.43 -3.84
C VAL A 61 -8.00 -9.86 -2.99
N HIS A 62 -8.86 -9.07 -3.63
CA HIS A 62 -10.14 -8.65 -3.04
C HIS A 62 -11.20 -9.56 -3.64
N THR A 63 -11.75 -10.46 -2.81
CA THR A 63 -12.55 -11.60 -3.31
C THR A 63 -13.96 -11.23 -3.70
N ASP A 64 -14.53 -10.21 -3.06
CA ASP A 64 -15.92 -9.81 -3.27
C ASP A 64 -16.10 -8.29 -3.31
N GLY A 65 -15.05 -7.58 -3.66
CA GLY A 65 -15.08 -6.13 -3.75
C GLY A 65 -13.91 -5.60 -4.56
N TYR A 66 -13.43 -4.42 -4.18
CA TYR A 66 -12.39 -3.71 -4.91
C TYR A 66 -11.52 -2.91 -3.95
N GLN A 67 -10.43 -2.37 -4.49
CA GLN A 67 -9.61 -1.42 -3.74
C GLN A 67 -9.21 -0.26 -4.65
N ILE A 68 -9.30 0.95 -4.13
CA ILE A 68 -8.84 2.16 -4.80
C ILE A 68 -7.71 2.74 -3.96
N LEU A 69 -6.58 3.02 -4.59
CA LEU A 69 -5.44 3.65 -3.93
C LEU A 69 -5.32 5.08 -4.44
N LEU A 70 -5.25 6.02 -3.51
CA LEU A 70 -4.99 7.42 -3.82
C LEU A 70 -3.63 7.75 -3.20
N VAL A 71 -2.62 7.91 -4.05
CA VAL A 71 -1.24 8.11 -3.58
C VAL A 71 -1.06 9.54 -3.08
N THR A 72 -0.63 9.68 -1.84
CA THR A 72 -0.50 10.97 -1.18
C THR A 72 0.94 11.41 -0.97
N GLY A 73 1.90 10.48 -1.01
CA GLY A 73 3.29 10.87 -0.81
C GLY A 73 4.30 9.77 -1.08
N GLY A 74 5.53 10.17 -1.29
CA GLY A 74 6.62 9.25 -1.53
C GLY A 74 6.57 8.59 -2.89
N GLU A 75 7.28 7.47 -3.02
CA GLU A 75 7.31 6.69 -4.24
C GLU A 75 7.10 5.21 -3.93
N GLY A 76 6.32 4.55 -4.74
CA GLY A 76 5.97 3.17 -4.52
C GLY A 76 5.80 2.38 -5.80
N TRP A 77 5.42 1.13 -5.61
CA TRP A 77 5.17 0.17 -6.67
C TRP A 77 3.76 -0.41 -6.55
N TYR A 78 3.19 -0.73 -7.68
CA TYR A 78 1.96 -1.52 -7.79
C TYR A 78 2.15 -2.54 -8.90
N GLN A 79 1.83 -3.80 -8.64
CA GLN A 79 1.96 -4.84 -9.67
C GLN A 79 0.80 -5.81 -9.60
N GLU A 80 0.17 -6.06 -10.74
CA GLU A 80 -0.78 -7.15 -10.92
C GLU A 80 -0.03 -8.36 -11.46
N GLU A 81 -0.43 -9.54 -11.03
CA GLU A 81 0.22 -10.78 -11.45
C GLU A 81 0.24 -10.90 -12.99
N GLY A 82 1.40 -11.22 -13.52
CA GLY A 82 1.60 -11.38 -14.97
C GLY A 82 1.81 -10.08 -15.73
N LYS A 83 1.88 -8.95 -15.04
CA LYS A 83 2.08 -7.65 -15.67
C LYS A 83 3.32 -6.94 -15.11
N PRO A 84 3.88 -5.98 -15.86
CA PRO A 84 4.97 -5.15 -15.33
C PRO A 84 4.50 -4.33 -14.14
N ALA A 85 5.43 -4.06 -13.21
CA ALA A 85 5.14 -3.19 -12.08
C ALA A 85 5.00 -1.73 -12.55
N ARG A 86 4.09 -1.01 -11.92
CA ARG A 86 3.85 0.40 -12.17
C ARG A 86 4.46 1.22 -11.06
N ARG A 87 5.26 2.22 -11.43
CA ARG A 87 5.80 3.19 -10.46
C ARG A 87 4.72 4.18 -10.07
N LEU A 88 4.57 4.41 -8.76
CA LEU A 88 3.55 5.31 -8.22
C LEU A 88 4.17 6.53 -7.54
N ARG A 89 3.55 7.67 -7.71
CA ARG A 89 3.92 8.93 -7.07
C ARG A 89 2.66 9.64 -6.57
N ALA A 90 2.85 10.64 -5.74
CA ALA A 90 1.73 11.45 -5.22
C ALA A 90 0.86 11.96 -6.37
N GLY A 91 -0.44 11.81 -6.23
CA GLY A 91 -1.43 12.15 -7.25
C GLY A 91 -1.86 10.98 -8.13
N ASP A 92 -1.17 9.85 -8.08
CA ASP A 92 -1.56 8.67 -8.86
C ASP A 92 -2.76 7.98 -8.22
N VAL A 93 -3.59 7.40 -9.07
CA VAL A 93 -4.77 6.65 -8.66
C VAL A 93 -4.70 5.24 -9.26
N VAL A 94 -4.94 4.25 -8.43
CA VAL A 94 -4.99 2.85 -8.86
C VAL A 94 -6.35 2.27 -8.50
N VAL A 95 -6.97 1.59 -9.45
CA VAL A 95 -8.20 0.83 -9.18
C VAL A 95 -7.88 -0.65 -9.37
N THR A 96 -8.02 -1.42 -8.28
CA THR A 96 -7.86 -2.87 -8.34
C THR A 96 -9.24 -3.50 -8.30
N HIS A 97 -9.61 -4.19 -9.38
CA HIS A 97 -10.88 -4.84 -9.50
C HIS A 97 -10.92 -6.16 -8.75
N LYS A 98 -12.12 -6.66 -8.53
CA LYS A 98 -12.37 -7.95 -7.87
C LYS A 98 -11.56 -9.08 -8.51
N GLY A 99 -10.93 -9.88 -7.67
CA GLY A 99 -10.23 -11.09 -8.09
C GLY A 99 -8.84 -10.88 -8.69
N ILE A 100 -8.36 -9.65 -8.75
CA ILE A 100 -7.02 -9.37 -9.28
C ILE A 100 -5.97 -9.58 -8.20
N LYS A 101 -5.05 -10.51 -8.45
CA LYS A 101 -3.91 -10.75 -7.58
C LYS A 101 -2.87 -9.67 -7.79
N HIS A 102 -2.54 -8.96 -6.73
CA HIS A 102 -1.67 -7.78 -6.79
C HIS A 102 -0.93 -7.55 -5.48
N TRP A 103 0.00 -6.64 -5.51
CA TRP A 103 0.67 -6.11 -4.32
C TRP A 103 1.05 -4.66 -4.54
N HIS A 104 1.32 -3.94 -3.45
CA HIS A 104 1.88 -2.60 -3.51
C HIS A 104 2.82 -2.38 -2.33
N GLY A 105 3.66 -1.36 -2.44
CA GLY A 105 4.65 -1.06 -1.42
C GLY A 105 5.56 0.08 -1.82
N ALA A 106 6.48 0.42 -0.92
CA ALA A 106 7.45 1.48 -1.11
C ALA A 106 8.57 1.04 -2.06
N THR A 107 9.21 2.02 -2.71
CA THR A 107 10.49 1.75 -3.35
C THR A 107 11.55 1.53 -2.28
N LYS A 108 12.70 0.99 -2.66
CA LYS A 108 13.76 0.71 -1.68
C LYS A 108 14.37 1.97 -1.06
N ASP A 109 14.23 3.10 -1.74
CA ASP A 109 14.89 4.36 -1.34
C ASP A 109 13.91 5.42 -0.83
N SER A 110 12.61 5.14 -0.80
CA SER A 110 11.61 6.13 -0.43
C SER A 110 10.52 5.55 0.47
N TRP A 111 10.02 6.38 1.37
CA TRP A 111 8.74 6.13 2.01
C TRP A 111 7.64 6.21 0.95
N PHE A 112 6.52 5.58 1.23
CA PHE A 112 5.36 5.58 0.36
C PHE A 112 4.10 5.66 1.20
N GLU A 113 3.14 6.48 0.77
CA GLU A 113 1.89 6.64 1.50
C GLU A 113 0.73 6.74 0.53
N HIS A 114 -0.36 6.05 0.87
CA HIS A 114 -1.60 6.16 0.10
C HIS A 114 -2.82 5.99 1.00
N LEU A 115 -3.93 6.55 0.54
CA LEU A 115 -5.24 6.19 1.06
C LEU A 115 -5.68 4.90 0.36
N ALA A 116 -6.19 3.96 1.12
CA ALA A 116 -6.76 2.73 0.59
C ALA A 116 -8.25 2.72 0.88
N ILE A 117 -9.05 2.74 -0.18
CA ILE A 117 -10.51 2.65 -0.10
C ILE A 117 -10.86 1.22 -0.48
N THR A 118 -11.29 0.43 0.49
CA THR A 118 -11.45 -1.02 0.31
C THR A 118 -12.89 -1.43 0.57
N SER A 119 -13.47 -2.16 -0.38
CA SER A 119 -14.79 -2.79 -0.27
C SER A 119 -14.63 -4.29 -0.26
N GLY A 120 -15.37 -4.98 0.58
CA GLY A 120 -15.37 -6.44 0.66
C GLY A 120 -14.19 -7.00 1.43
N ASN A 121 -13.97 -8.28 1.28
CA ASN A 121 -12.93 -9.02 1.98
C ASN A 121 -11.66 -9.15 1.16
N SER A 122 -10.54 -9.28 1.86
CA SER A 122 -9.23 -9.48 1.24
C SER A 122 -8.67 -10.83 1.66
N GLU A 123 -8.00 -11.49 0.73
CA GLU A 123 -7.26 -12.73 1.00
C GLU A 123 -5.80 -12.48 0.72
N PHE A 124 -4.94 -12.64 1.74
CA PHE A 124 -3.51 -12.47 1.60
C PHE A 124 -2.86 -13.80 1.26
N LEU A 125 -1.90 -13.75 0.33
CA LEU A 125 -1.25 -14.90 -0.26
C LEU A 125 0.25 -14.89 0.07
N GLU A 126 1.09 -15.33 -0.85
CA GLU A 126 2.53 -15.42 -0.60
C GLU A 126 3.21 -14.05 -0.57
N PRO A 127 4.36 -13.95 0.12
CA PRO A 127 5.15 -12.71 0.09
C PRO A 127 5.67 -12.39 -1.32
N VAL A 128 5.92 -11.13 -1.58
CA VAL A 128 6.69 -10.70 -2.75
C VAL A 128 8.15 -10.97 -2.41
N THR A 129 8.78 -11.89 -3.12
CA THR A 129 10.16 -12.28 -2.81
C THR A 129 11.14 -11.13 -3.04
N ASP A 130 12.26 -11.16 -2.33
CA ASP A 130 13.32 -10.17 -2.53
C ASP A 130 13.82 -10.18 -3.97
N GLU A 131 13.89 -11.35 -4.60
CA GLU A 131 14.30 -11.49 -6.00
C GLU A 131 13.37 -10.72 -6.93
N VAL A 132 12.06 -10.88 -6.78
CA VAL A 132 11.07 -10.16 -7.59
C VAL A 132 11.16 -8.66 -7.31
N TYR A 133 11.21 -8.30 -6.04
CA TYR A 133 11.22 -6.89 -5.63
C TYR A 133 12.47 -6.16 -6.14
N GLU A 134 13.64 -6.75 -5.98
CA GLU A 134 14.90 -6.14 -6.41
C GLU A 134 15.00 -6.03 -7.93
N GLY A 135 14.34 -6.92 -8.66
CA GLY A 135 14.31 -6.88 -10.12
C GLY A 135 13.48 -5.74 -10.71
N LEU A 136 12.67 -5.05 -9.90
CA LEU A 136 11.79 -3.99 -10.40
C LEU A 136 12.55 -2.79 -10.95
N GLU A 137 13.71 -2.51 -10.43
CA GLU A 137 14.53 -1.37 -10.89
C GLU A 137 14.95 -1.49 -12.35
N ASN A 138 14.80 -2.68 -12.93
CA ASN A 138 15.16 -2.95 -14.32
C ASN A 138 13.95 -2.92 -15.27
N GLN A 139 12.79 -2.49 -14.77
CA GLN A 139 11.55 -2.45 -15.56
C GLN A 139 11.23 -1.05 -16.08
#